data_33d578deab3e03c717b8931b64042015
#
_entry.id   33d578deab3e03c717b8931b64042015
#
_cell.length_a   1.000
_cell.length_b   1.000
_cell.length_c   1.000
_cell.angle_alpha   90.00
_cell.angle_beta   90.00
_cell.angle_gamma   90.00
#
_symmetry.space_group_name_H-M   'P 1'
#
loop_
_entity.id
_entity.type
_entity.pdbx_description
1 polymer ?
#
loop_
_entity_poly.entity_id
_entity_poly.type
_entity_poly.pdbx_seq_one_letter_code
_entity_poly.pdbx_strand_id
1 'polypeptide(L)'
;MKTFSKAALVSASAAGLLCLGCFFASPEEGNSSYAPGATCGARAHDKQEKEKPAEFPPTPPGKLDTAKLESAVWSMGVTFQTPVLPKGRDLEDVTIFGRAEATEKQMVDFILRRNPTPNLSCTVEELVHYYYEEAGREGIRADIALCQACKETGFFKYGGDVTADQNNYCGLGATGNHEPGARFATAQLGVRAHIQHLMVYTTTRRPEMEIVDPRYELVIEKRSDIYGVVKTWTGLNGKWAVPGTYYGQDVLNLWRQAKVPDGSPTSLLNASEAVRRAPDDPNAYIRRAVARFYAGELDRAILDYDKAIELSPSAEAYLDRAICYEALHDLAKAEADYTAAIALDPMLPQPWLNRGQLYLLADRWQSAISDFERELALSPQSADARVGIGIAHAKMGDYEAAWKDFFIVTDEIHDNNEAALENQRIMMDAVQGKR
;
A
#
# COMPACT_ATOMS: atom_id res chain seq x y z
N MET A 1 -22.60 -28.25 -14.36
CA MET A 1 -21.44 -28.47 -13.51
C MET A 1 -20.20 -28.26 -14.36
N LYS A 2 -19.62 -27.09 -14.33
CA LYS A 2 -18.31 -26.81 -14.93
C LYS A 2 -17.37 -26.44 -13.78
N THR A 3 -16.36 -27.26 -13.61
CA THR A 3 -15.29 -27.11 -12.64
C THR A 3 -14.51 -25.83 -12.95
N PHE A 4 -14.60 -24.83 -12.07
CA PHE A 4 -13.72 -23.66 -12.13
C PHE A 4 -12.36 -24.02 -11.52
N SER A 5 -11.34 -23.82 -12.34
CA SER A 5 -9.93 -23.98 -11.99
C SER A 5 -9.56 -22.99 -10.88
N LYS A 6 -8.90 -23.49 -9.84
CA LYS A 6 -8.27 -22.71 -8.77
C LYS A 6 -7.02 -22.03 -9.31
N ALA A 7 -7.17 -20.87 -9.87
CA ALA A 7 -6.05 -19.93 -10.05
C ALA A 7 -6.61 -18.58 -10.55
N ALA A 8 -7.01 -17.74 -9.64
CA ALA A 8 -7.14 -16.31 -9.91
C ALA A 8 -6.58 -15.58 -8.70
N LEU A 9 -5.38 -15.12 -8.87
CA LEU A 9 -4.57 -14.39 -7.92
C LEU A 9 -4.98 -12.93 -7.87
N VAL A 10 -5.00 -12.48 -6.69
CA VAL A 10 -4.72 -11.19 -6.07
C VAL A 10 -3.93 -10.25 -6.97
N SER A 11 -4.57 -9.19 -7.47
CA SER A 11 -3.88 -7.97 -7.87
C SER A 11 -4.33 -6.85 -6.93
N ALA A 12 -3.45 -6.48 -6.00
CA ALA A 12 -3.65 -5.30 -5.19
C ALA A 12 -3.33 -4.06 -6.03
N SER A 13 -4.27 -3.15 -6.17
CA SER A 13 -4.02 -1.82 -6.70
C SER A 13 -3.00 -1.10 -5.80
N ALA A 14 -1.80 -0.87 -6.32
CA ALA A 14 -0.82 -0.01 -5.66
C ALA A 14 -1.18 1.42 -6.00
N ALA A 15 -1.71 2.16 -5.02
CA ALA A 15 -1.77 3.60 -5.11
C ALA A 15 -0.37 4.15 -5.41
N GLY A 16 -0.21 4.79 -6.57
CA GLY A 16 1.03 5.42 -6.95
C GLY A 16 1.36 6.59 -6.03
N LEU A 17 2.16 6.34 -5.00
CA LEU A 17 2.81 7.43 -4.28
C LEU A 17 4.03 7.86 -5.11
N LEU A 18 3.97 9.08 -5.62
CA LEU A 18 5.14 9.80 -6.11
C LEU A 18 6.22 9.80 -5.02
N CYS A 19 7.30 9.05 -5.25
CA CYS A 19 8.51 9.18 -4.45
C CYS A 19 9.12 10.56 -4.71
N LEU A 20 8.82 11.51 -3.83
CA LEU A 20 9.63 12.72 -3.70
C LEU A 20 10.94 12.30 -3.05
N GLY A 21 11.95 12.11 -3.88
CA GLY A 21 13.31 11.84 -3.45
C GLY A 21 13.80 12.87 -2.45
N CYS A 22 14.66 12.45 -1.54
CA CYS A 22 15.30 13.31 -0.54
C CYS A 22 15.89 14.56 -1.18
N PHE A 23 15.24 15.70 -1.01
CA PHE A 23 15.77 17.00 -1.41
C PHE A 23 16.94 17.39 -0.50
N PHE A 24 18.14 17.15 -0.96
CA PHE A 24 19.33 17.83 -0.44
C PHE A 24 19.94 18.64 -1.58
N ALA A 25 19.62 19.92 -1.61
CA ALA A 25 20.33 20.86 -2.46
C ALA A 25 21.78 20.98 -1.96
N SER A 26 22.75 20.68 -2.81
CA SER A 26 24.14 21.04 -2.59
C SER A 26 24.29 22.54 -2.76
N PRO A 27 24.91 23.26 -1.84
CA PRO A 27 25.31 24.63 -2.13
C PRO A 27 26.54 24.56 -3.06
N GLU A 28 26.38 25.02 -4.29
CA GLU A 28 27.53 25.37 -5.12
C GLU A 28 28.25 26.60 -4.52
N GLU A 29 29.55 26.48 -4.32
CA GLU A 29 30.40 27.63 -4.05
C GLU A 29 30.52 28.49 -5.32
N GLY A 30 29.70 29.51 -5.41
CA GLY A 30 29.73 30.55 -6.41
C GLY A 30 29.95 31.90 -5.75
N ASN A 31 31.19 32.36 -5.77
CA ASN A 31 31.61 33.69 -5.36
C ASN A 31 30.93 34.75 -6.27
N SER A 32 30.00 35.52 -5.76
CA SER A 32 29.48 36.70 -6.44
C SER A 32 28.93 37.72 -5.46
N SER A 33 29.48 38.90 -5.55
CA SER A 33 29.18 40.15 -4.86
C SER A 33 27.69 40.51 -4.85
N TYR A 34 27.13 40.72 -3.66
CA TYR A 34 25.79 41.22 -3.47
C TYR A 34 25.66 42.70 -3.78
N ALA A 35 24.81 43.05 -4.72
CA ALA A 35 24.18 44.37 -4.80
C ALA A 35 22.76 44.27 -4.16
N PRO A 36 22.35 45.20 -3.29
CA PRO A 36 21.02 45.15 -2.66
C PRO A 36 19.99 45.76 -3.60
N GLY A 37 18.94 44.99 -3.90
CA GLY A 37 17.75 45.53 -4.55
C GLY A 37 17.19 44.72 -5.70
N ALA A 38 16.74 43.51 -5.43
CA ALA A 38 15.80 42.84 -6.32
C ALA A 38 14.71 42.17 -5.48
N THR A 39 13.52 42.73 -5.55
CA THR A 39 12.29 42.11 -5.06
C THR A 39 12.09 40.78 -5.73
N CYS A 40 11.91 39.73 -4.94
CA CYS A 40 11.57 38.40 -5.38
C CYS A 40 10.24 38.41 -6.14
N GLY A 41 10.31 38.54 -7.46
CA GLY A 41 9.17 38.34 -8.34
C GLY A 41 8.81 36.85 -8.31
N ALA A 42 7.68 36.52 -7.73
CA ALA A 42 7.06 35.23 -7.89
C ALA A 42 6.95 34.94 -9.40
N ARG A 43 7.73 33.95 -9.89
CA ARG A 43 7.49 33.41 -11.23
C ARG A 43 6.07 32.87 -11.21
N ALA A 44 5.22 33.53 -12.00
CA ALA A 44 3.93 32.99 -12.33
C ALA A 44 4.17 31.55 -12.86
N HIS A 45 3.64 30.57 -12.15
CA HIS A 45 3.40 29.27 -12.76
C HIS A 45 2.54 29.55 -13.99
N ASP A 46 3.10 29.25 -15.16
CA ASP A 46 2.29 29.08 -16.36
C ASP A 46 1.17 28.14 -15.98
N LYS A 47 -0.03 28.69 -15.82
CA LYS A 47 -1.24 27.92 -15.79
C LYS A 47 -1.33 27.32 -17.18
N GLN A 48 -0.81 26.09 -17.36
CA GLN A 48 -1.36 25.26 -18.41
C GLN A 48 -2.86 25.30 -18.18
N GLU A 49 -3.58 25.91 -19.12
CA GLU A 49 -5.03 25.79 -19.17
C GLU A 49 -5.30 24.30 -19.09
N LYS A 50 -5.82 23.84 -17.93
CA LYS A 50 -6.37 22.51 -17.81
C LYS A 50 -7.38 22.40 -18.95
N GLU A 51 -7.11 21.55 -19.93
CA GLU A 51 -8.10 21.20 -20.94
C GLU A 51 -9.40 20.92 -20.18
N LYS A 52 -10.50 21.56 -20.61
CA LYS A 52 -11.80 21.25 -20.03
C LYS A 52 -11.99 19.77 -20.06
N PRO A 53 -12.50 19.14 -18.96
CA PRO A 53 -12.84 17.74 -18.97
C PRO A 53 -13.61 17.44 -20.27
N ALA A 54 -13.22 16.37 -20.96
CA ALA A 54 -13.90 15.98 -22.18
C ALA A 54 -15.41 15.94 -21.88
N GLU A 55 -16.20 16.80 -22.53
CA GLU A 55 -17.64 16.84 -22.30
C GLU A 55 -18.16 15.43 -22.59
N PHE A 56 -18.97 14.89 -21.66
CA PHE A 56 -19.64 13.63 -21.90
C PHE A 56 -20.41 13.73 -23.20
N PRO A 57 -20.16 12.87 -24.18
CA PRO A 57 -20.84 12.97 -25.46
C PRO A 57 -22.36 12.81 -25.24
N PRO A 58 -23.20 13.49 -26.05
CA PRO A 58 -24.63 13.47 -25.87
C PRO A 58 -25.15 12.02 -25.83
N THR A 59 -26.06 11.78 -24.90
CA THR A 59 -26.62 10.47 -24.50
C THR A 59 -26.66 9.45 -25.62
N PRO A 60 -26.08 8.24 -25.45
CA PRO A 60 -26.03 7.25 -26.50
C PRO A 60 -27.43 6.81 -26.94
N PRO A 61 -27.64 6.60 -28.23
CA PRO A 61 -28.92 6.14 -28.74
C PRO A 61 -29.25 4.67 -28.43
N GLY A 62 -28.45 3.98 -27.64
CA GLY A 62 -28.61 2.57 -27.27
C GLY A 62 -28.57 2.34 -25.76
N LYS A 63 -29.10 1.19 -25.31
CA LYS A 63 -28.95 0.78 -23.93
C LYS A 63 -27.48 0.39 -23.68
N LEU A 64 -26.87 1.08 -22.72
CA LEU A 64 -25.56 0.67 -22.20
C LEU A 64 -25.69 -0.73 -21.58
N ASP A 65 -24.76 -1.63 -21.95
CA ASP A 65 -24.70 -2.97 -21.35
C ASP A 65 -24.00 -2.85 -19.98
N THR A 66 -24.81 -2.55 -18.96
CA THR A 66 -24.34 -2.35 -17.61
C THR A 66 -23.75 -3.62 -16.97
N ALA A 67 -24.07 -4.82 -17.52
CA ALA A 67 -23.44 -6.05 -17.08
C ALA A 67 -21.94 -6.12 -17.41
N LYS A 68 -21.52 -5.43 -18.48
CA LYS A 68 -20.08 -5.31 -18.79
C LYS A 68 -19.35 -4.40 -17.80
N LEU A 69 -19.98 -3.34 -17.30
CA LEU A 69 -19.39 -2.47 -16.26
C LEU A 69 -19.12 -3.24 -14.97
N GLU A 70 -20.04 -4.12 -14.57
CA GLU A 70 -19.84 -5.00 -13.43
C GLU A 70 -18.70 -6.00 -13.66
N SER A 71 -18.64 -6.62 -14.85
CA SER A 71 -17.62 -7.62 -15.13
C SER A 71 -16.20 -7.03 -15.06
N ALA A 72 -16.03 -5.74 -15.39
CA ALA A 72 -14.75 -5.06 -15.26
C ALA A 72 -14.30 -4.90 -13.80
N VAL A 73 -15.22 -4.59 -12.88
CA VAL A 73 -14.93 -4.55 -11.42
C VAL A 73 -14.62 -5.93 -10.88
N TRP A 74 -15.36 -6.97 -11.33
CA TRP A 74 -15.14 -8.34 -10.88
C TRP A 74 -13.93 -9.00 -11.54
N SER A 75 -13.58 -8.66 -12.79
CA SER A 75 -12.42 -9.24 -13.49
C SER A 75 -11.10 -8.70 -12.94
N MET A 76 -11.10 -7.52 -12.34
CA MET A 76 -9.92 -6.96 -11.67
C MET A 76 -9.77 -7.40 -10.23
N GLY A 77 -10.56 -8.41 -9.85
CA GLY A 77 -10.62 -8.92 -8.53
C GLY A 77 -11.19 -7.84 -7.61
N VAL A 78 -12.44 -7.98 -7.22
CA VAL A 78 -12.76 -7.68 -5.82
C VAL A 78 -11.66 -8.40 -5.08
N THR A 79 -10.62 -7.69 -4.78
CA THR A 79 -9.53 -8.22 -3.97
C THR A 79 -10.20 -8.59 -2.68
N PHE A 80 -10.37 -9.89 -2.45
CA PHE A 80 -10.75 -10.39 -1.14
C PHE A 80 -9.82 -9.66 -0.21
N GLN A 81 -10.37 -8.70 0.50
CA GLN A 81 -9.55 -7.83 1.30
C GLN A 81 -8.86 -8.72 2.30
N THR A 82 -7.57 -8.58 2.36
CA THR A 82 -6.80 -9.39 3.28
C THR A 82 -7.20 -9.02 4.69
N PRO A 83 -7.45 -9.99 5.58
CA PRO A 83 -7.78 -9.72 6.97
C PRO A 83 -6.83 -8.71 7.58
N VAL A 84 -7.38 -7.76 8.32
CA VAL A 84 -6.61 -6.72 9.00
C VAL A 84 -6.08 -7.28 10.31
N LEU A 85 -4.78 -7.31 10.50
CA LEU A 85 -4.24 -7.67 11.80
C LEU A 85 -4.61 -6.60 12.84
N PRO A 86 -4.93 -7.02 14.08
CA PRO A 86 -5.26 -6.08 15.15
C PRO A 86 -4.17 -5.04 15.30
N LYS A 87 -4.57 -3.79 15.57
CA LYS A 87 -3.63 -2.70 15.90
C LYS A 87 -2.76 -3.19 17.06
N GLY A 88 -1.47 -3.44 16.79
CA GLY A 88 -0.50 -3.76 17.84
C GLY A 88 -0.28 -2.54 18.72
N ARG A 89 0.53 -2.72 19.80
CA ARG A 89 1.04 -1.62 20.63
C ARG A 89 1.51 -0.47 19.76
N ASP A 90 1.36 0.75 20.28
CA ASP A 90 1.69 1.99 19.56
C ASP A 90 2.94 1.86 18.71
N LEU A 91 2.77 2.06 17.41
CA LEU A 91 3.85 1.94 16.42
C LEU A 91 4.99 2.95 16.64
N GLU A 92 4.75 3.93 17.51
CA GLU A 92 5.68 5.03 17.78
C GLU A 92 6.98 4.59 18.45
N ASP A 93 6.97 3.45 19.15
CA ASP A 93 8.12 2.96 19.92
C ASP A 93 8.95 1.89 19.19
N VAL A 94 8.67 1.58 17.93
CA VAL A 94 9.45 0.57 17.19
C VAL A 94 10.82 1.11 16.84
N THR A 95 11.84 0.55 17.49
CA THR A 95 13.24 0.96 17.28
C THR A 95 13.78 0.48 15.94
N ILE A 96 14.74 1.22 15.37
CA ILE A 96 15.44 0.83 14.15
C ILE A 96 16.39 -0.33 14.43
N PHE A 97 17.08 -0.30 15.58
CA PHE A 97 17.86 -1.43 16.06
C PHE A 97 16.97 -2.52 16.67
N GLY A 98 17.30 -3.78 16.37
CA GLY A 98 16.60 -4.95 16.88
C GLY A 98 16.72 -6.15 15.94
N ARG A 99 16.06 -7.23 16.33
CA ARG A 99 15.97 -8.43 15.50
C ARG A 99 14.74 -8.34 14.59
N ALA A 100 14.85 -8.89 13.39
CA ALA A 100 13.70 -9.10 12.52
C ALA A 100 12.67 -10.02 13.21
N GLU A 101 11.40 -9.71 13.06
CA GLU A 101 10.27 -10.51 13.55
C GLU A 101 9.60 -11.30 12.42
N ALA A 102 9.55 -10.73 11.20
CA ALA A 102 9.15 -11.48 10.03
C ALA A 102 10.27 -12.42 9.60
N THR A 103 9.93 -13.59 9.09
CA THR A 103 10.89 -14.53 8.49
C THR A 103 11.22 -14.10 7.05
N GLU A 104 12.36 -14.56 6.52
CA GLU A 104 12.72 -14.36 5.11
C GLU A 104 11.60 -14.82 4.19
N LYS A 105 11.02 -16.00 4.47
CA LYS A 105 9.90 -16.54 3.69
C LYS A 105 8.68 -15.61 3.70
N GLN A 106 8.30 -15.06 4.86
CA GLN A 106 7.18 -14.11 4.94
C GLN A 106 7.45 -12.85 4.11
N MET A 107 8.70 -12.37 4.10
CA MET A 107 9.09 -11.20 3.29
C MET A 107 9.06 -11.50 1.79
N VAL A 108 9.53 -12.68 1.36
CA VAL A 108 9.43 -13.14 -0.04
C VAL A 108 7.95 -13.20 -0.46
N ASP A 109 7.12 -13.89 0.32
CA ASP A 109 5.70 -14.03 0.04
C ASP A 109 4.99 -12.66 0.02
N PHE A 110 5.37 -11.76 0.91
CA PHE A 110 4.82 -10.39 0.97
C PHE A 110 5.14 -9.58 -0.28
N ILE A 111 6.38 -9.65 -0.77
CA ILE A 111 6.80 -8.94 -2.00
C ILE A 111 6.06 -9.52 -3.20
N LEU A 112 6.07 -10.86 -3.36
CA LEU A 112 5.48 -11.53 -4.52
C LEU A 112 3.95 -11.38 -4.58
N ARG A 113 3.27 -11.25 -3.45
CA ARG A 113 1.83 -10.93 -3.42
C ARG A 113 1.53 -9.53 -3.97
N ARG A 114 2.43 -8.57 -3.75
CA ARG A 114 2.26 -7.16 -4.19
C ARG A 114 2.79 -6.91 -5.59
N ASN A 115 3.81 -7.64 -5.98
CA ASN A 115 4.41 -7.59 -7.30
C ASN A 115 4.91 -9.00 -7.68
N PRO A 116 4.16 -9.78 -8.46
CA PRO A 116 4.56 -11.12 -8.87
C PRO A 116 5.83 -11.17 -9.74
N THR A 117 6.18 -10.05 -10.37
CA THR A 117 7.32 -9.93 -11.29
C THR A 117 8.17 -8.70 -10.95
N PRO A 118 8.85 -8.69 -9.77
CA PRO A 118 9.66 -7.54 -9.40
C PRO A 118 10.84 -7.37 -10.35
N ASN A 119 11.12 -6.11 -10.69
CA ASN A 119 12.25 -5.79 -11.57
C ASN A 119 13.53 -5.66 -10.75
N LEU A 120 14.27 -6.73 -10.65
CA LEU A 120 15.47 -6.88 -9.82
C LEU A 120 16.63 -7.45 -10.64
N SER A 121 17.86 -7.18 -10.22
CA SER A 121 19.08 -7.79 -10.78
C SER A 121 19.42 -9.16 -10.15
N CYS A 122 18.62 -9.62 -9.17
CA CYS A 122 18.74 -10.88 -8.47
C CYS A 122 17.34 -11.46 -8.22
N THR A 123 17.21 -12.66 -7.65
CA THR A 123 15.91 -13.20 -7.23
C THR A 123 15.37 -12.46 -6.00
N VAL A 124 14.07 -12.58 -5.73
CA VAL A 124 13.47 -12.00 -4.52
C VAL A 124 14.05 -12.63 -3.27
N GLU A 125 14.28 -13.94 -3.31
CA GLU A 125 14.88 -14.71 -2.21
C GLU A 125 16.31 -14.22 -1.90
N GLU A 126 17.13 -13.98 -2.92
CA GLU A 126 18.48 -13.43 -2.74
C GLU A 126 18.42 -12.00 -2.18
N LEU A 127 17.53 -11.14 -2.68
CA LEU A 127 17.39 -9.78 -2.15
C LEU A 127 16.99 -9.79 -0.67
N VAL A 128 15.99 -10.60 -0.31
CA VAL A 128 15.56 -10.76 1.09
C VAL A 128 16.73 -11.26 1.95
N HIS A 129 17.45 -12.28 1.49
CA HIS A 129 18.61 -12.80 2.20
C HIS A 129 19.69 -11.75 2.42
N TYR A 130 20.01 -10.92 1.42
CA TYR A 130 20.97 -9.83 1.58
C TYR A 130 20.53 -8.81 2.63
N TYR A 131 19.24 -8.48 2.71
CA TYR A 131 18.73 -7.61 3.77
C TYR A 131 18.92 -8.23 5.16
N TYR A 132 18.65 -9.54 5.32
CA TYR A 132 18.80 -10.22 6.61
C TYR A 132 20.27 -10.36 7.01
N GLU A 133 21.16 -10.57 6.05
CA GLU A 133 22.60 -10.63 6.29
C GLU A 133 23.17 -9.24 6.65
N GLU A 134 22.99 -8.24 5.79
CA GLU A 134 23.61 -6.90 5.95
C GLU A 134 23.02 -6.16 7.16
N ALA A 135 21.70 -6.17 7.32
CA ALA A 135 21.06 -5.52 8.46
C ALA A 135 21.31 -6.28 9.77
N GLY A 136 21.31 -7.62 9.74
CA GLY A 136 21.60 -8.45 10.91
C GLY A 136 23.00 -8.22 11.45
N ARG A 137 24.00 -8.06 10.58
CA ARG A 137 25.39 -7.71 10.93
C ARG A 137 25.46 -6.40 11.70
N GLU A 138 24.70 -5.42 11.27
CA GLU A 138 24.70 -4.09 11.87
C GLU A 138 23.69 -3.93 13.01
N GLY A 139 22.90 -4.97 13.31
CA GLY A 139 21.89 -4.97 14.37
C GLY A 139 20.63 -4.18 14.01
N ILE A 140 20.39 -3.88 12.75
CA ILE A 140 19.19 -3.22 12.24
C ILE A 140 18.10 -4.27 11.96
N ARG A 141 16.83 -3.90 12.13
CA ARG A 141 15.67 -4.75 11.83
C ARG A 141 15.53 -4.92 10.31
N ALA A 142 16.00 -6.06 9.81
CA ALA A 142 16.04 -6.40 8.39
C ALA A 142 14.67 -6.35 7.72
N ASP A 143 13.66 -6.90 8.36
CA ASP A 143 12.27 -6.96 7.89
C ASP A 143 11.67 -5.57 7.67
N ILE A 144 11.96 -4.61 8.56
CA ILE A 144 11.44 -3.25 8.42
C ILE A 144 12.26 -2.45 7.39
N ALA A 145 13.60 -2.63 7.35
CA ALA A 145 14.44 -2.01 6.33
C ALA A 145 14.04 -2.45 4.92
N LEU A 146 13.67 -3.73 4.74
CA LEU A 146 13.17 -4.24 3.48
C LEU A 146 11.77 -3.68 3.14
N CYS A 147 10.89 -3.47 4.13
CA CYS A 147 9.62 -2.77 3.92
C CYS A 147 9.84 -1.31 3.48
N GLN A 148 10.88 -0.66 3.99
CA GLN A 148 11.29 0.66 3.52
C GLN A 148 11.69 0.61 2.04
N ALA A 149 12.51 -0.33 1.63
CA ALA A 149 12.86 -0.52 0.21
C ALA A 149 11.63 -0.79 -0.67
N CYS A 150 10.69 -1.61 -0.19
CA CYS A 150 9.41 -1.82 -0.89
C CYS A 150 8.65 -0.51 -1.10
N LYS A 151 8.62 0.37 -0.08
CA LYS A 151 7.99 1.69 -0.19
C LYS A 151 8.72 2.58 -1.21
N GLU A 152 10.03 2.70 -1.11
CA GLU A 152 10.84 3.59 -1.95
C GLU A 152 10.82 3.21 -3.44
N THR A 153 10.69 1.91 -3.74
CA THR A 153 10.73 1.37 -5.11
C THR A 153 9.36 1.00 -5.68
N GLY A 154 8.27 1.25 -4.94
CA GLY A 154 6.94 0.78 -5.32
C GLY A 154 6.89 -0.74 -5.48
N PHE A 155 7.41 -1.50 -4.50
CA PHE A 155 7.57 -2.95 -4.58
C PHE A 155 8.40 -3.39 -5.79
N PHE A 156 9.51 -2.70 -6.06
CA PHE A 156 10.43 -2.98 -7.15
C PHE A 156 9.81 -2.89 -8.56
N LYS A 157 8.75 -2.10 -8.69
CA LYS A 157 8.20 -1.71 -10.00
C LYS A 157 9.01 -0.56 -10.61
N TYR A 158 9.56 0.29 -9.74
CA TYR A 158 10.22 1.54 -10.10
C TYR A 158 9.25 2.48 -10.84
N GLY A 159 9.74 3.50 -11.50
CA GLY A 159 8.89 4.47 -12.22
C GLY A 159 9.26 5.92 -11.93
N GLY A 160 10.21 6.15 -11.00
CA GLY A 160 10.83 7.44 -10.72
C GLY A 160 12.20 7.58 -11.38
N ASP A 161 13.05 8.42 -10.79
CA ASP A 161 14.41 8.73 -11.31
C ASP A 161 15.38 7.54 -11.16
N VAL A 162 15.10 6.62 -10.23
CA VAL A 162 15.90 5.40 -10.01
C VAL A 162 15.33 4.24 -10.83
N THR A 163 16.23 3.50 -11.48
CA THR A 163 15.92 2.32 -12.28
C THR A 163 16.44 1.04 -11.63
N ALA A 164 15.86 -0.11 -12.02
CA ALA A 164 16.16 -1.41 -11.42
C ALA A 164 17.66 -1.81 -11.52
N ASP A 165 18.30 -1.49 -12.64
CA ASP A 165 19.70 -1.80 -12.92
C ASP A 165 20.71 -0.98 -12.09
N GLN A 166 20.22 -0.01 -11.32
CA GLN A 166 21.07 0.75 -10.39
C GLN A 166 21.28 0.03 -9.04
N ASN A 167 20.48 -0.99 -8.72
CA ASN A 167 20.49 -1.64 -7.40
C ASN A 167 20.33 -0.66 -6.23
N ASN A 168 19.62 0.43 -6.45
CA ASN A 168 19.39 1.49 -5.47
C ASN A 168 18.01 1.35 -4.86
N TYR A 169 17.94 0.82 -3.64
CA TYR A 169 16.68 0.42 -3.00
C TYR A 169 16.07 1.49 -2.10
N CYS A 170 16.71 2.64 -1.97
CA CYS A 170 16.22 3.71 -1.08
C CYS A 170 16.42 5.13 -1.67
N GLY A 171 16.60 5.23 -2.97
CA GLY A 171 16.71 6.51 -3.66
C GLY A 171 17.98 7.32 -3.36
N LEU A 172 19.07 6.66 -2.93
CA LEU A 172 20.32 7.35 -2.61
C LEU A 172 20.83 8.21 -3.76
N GLY A 173 21.04 9.50 -3.48
CA GLY A 173 21.57 10.46 -4.46
C GLY A 173 20.59 10.93 -5.52
N ALA A 174 19.37 10.38 -5.59
CA ALA A 174 18.32 10.91 -6.44
C ALA A 174 17.79 12.22 -5.83
N THR A 175 17.79 13.29 -6.64
CA THR A 175 17.37 14.63 -6.18
C THR A 175 16.13 15.15 -6.89
N GLY A 176 15.46 14.31 -7.67
CA GLY A 176 14.42 14.71 -8.61
C GLY A 176 15.02 15.26 -9.91
N ASN A 177 14.18 15.80 -10.78
CA ASN A 177 14.59 16.40 -12.07
C ASN A 177 15.40 15.46 -13.00
N HIS A 178 15.11 14.17 -12.95
CA HIS A 178 15.79 13.11 -13.73
C HIS A 178 17.26 12.86 -13.34
N GLU A 179 17.66 13.24 -12.14
CA GLU A 179 18.97 12.85 -11.59
C GLU A 179 18.89 11.38 -11.16
N PRO A 180 19.69 10.48 -11.77
CA PRO A 180 19.49 9.04 -11.64
C PRO A 180 19.87 8.46 -10.27
N GLY A 181 20.49 9.25 -9.38
CA GLY A 181 20.97 8.75 -8.09
C GLY A 181 22.18 7.80 -8.19
N ALA A 182 22.50 7.17 -7.06
CA ALA A 182 23.64 6.26 -6.97
C ALA A 182 23.37 4.93 -7.70
N ARG A 183 24.46 4.31 -8.18
CA ARG A 183 24.46 2.99 -8.82
C ARG A 183 25.40 2.06 -8.08
N PHE A 184 24.93 0.85 -7.78
CA PHE A 184 25.71 -0.18 -7.09
C PHE A 184 25.93 -1.37 -8.02
N ALA A 185 27.15 -1.95 -7.97
CA ALA A 185 27.55 -3.02 -8.88
C ALA A 185 26.75 -4.32 -8.68
N THR A 186 26.26 -4.57 -7.47
CA THR A 186 25.47 -5.76 -7.13
C THR A 186 24.29 -5.38 -6.24
N ALA A 187 23.26 -6.23 -6.22
CA ALA A 187 22.13 -6.08 -5.32
C ALA A 187 22.57 -6.01 -3.85
N GLN A 188 23.51 -6.86 -3.44
CA GLN A 188 24.03 -6.88 -2.07
C GLN A 188 24.70 -5.55 -1.68
N LEU A 189 25.48 -4.94 -2.58
CA LEU A 189 26.09 -3.63 -2.32
C LEU A 189 25.05 -2.52 -2.19
N GLY A 190 23.99 -2.58 -2.99
CA GLY A 190 22.86 -1.64 -2.85
C GLY A 190 22.11 -1.79 -1.51
N VAL A 191 21.90 -3.03 -1.07
CA VAL A 191 21.35 -3.31 0.27
C VAL A 191 22.28 -2.77 1.36
N ARG A 192 23.58 -3.06 1.28
CA ARG A 192 24.59 -2.54 2.23
C ARG A 192 24.56 -1.00 2.30
N ALA A 193 24.51 -0.32 1.17
CA ALA A 193 24.41 1.14 1.13
C ALA A 193 23.15 1.64 1.84
N HIS A 194 22.00 0.99 1.65
CA HIS A 194 20.77 1.33 2.33
C HIS A 194 20.89 1.14 3.86
N ILE A 195 21.43 0.01 4.30
CA ILE A 195 21.61 -0.26 5.75
C ILE A 195 22.59 0.76 6.36
N GLN A 196 23.69 1.08 5.69
CA GLN A 196 24.64 2.10 6.13
C GLN A 196 24.01 3.48 6.19
N HIS A 197 23.13 3.82 5.26
CA HIS A 197 22.36 5.07 5.30
C HIS A 197 21.41 5.14 6.49
N LEU A 198 20.74 4.04 6.85
CA LEU A 198 19.97 3.95 8.10
C LEU A 198 20.87 4.10 9.33
N MET A 199 22.06 3.50 9.32
CA MET A 199 23.00 3.61 10.44
C MET A 199 23.41 5.05 10.72
N VAL A 200 23.76 5.82 9.69
CA VAL A 200 24.23 7.20 9.89
C VAL A 200 23.15 8.08 10.52
N TYR A 201 21.87 7.78 10.32
CA TYR A 201 20.76 8.45 11.01
C TYR A 201 20.62 8.03 12.46
N THR A 202 20.98 6.78 12.79
CA THR A 202 20.58 6.14 14.04
C THR A 202 21.68 6.02 15.09
N THR A 203 22.94 5.97 14.66
CA THR A 203 24.11 5.75 15.51
C THR A 203 25.33 6.50 15.03
N THR A 204 26.23 6.79 15.95
CA THR A 204 27.58 7.29 15.66
C THR A 204 28.62 6.17 15.49
N ARG A 205 28.20 4.91 15.70
CA ARG A 205 29.04 3.73 15.44
C ARG A 205 29.27 3.61 13.93
N ARG A 206 30.49 3.37 13.52
CA ARG A 206 30.81 3.08 12.13
C ARG A 206 30.33 1.69 11.73
N PRO A 207 29.94 1.46 10.44
CA PRO A 207 29.65 0.15 9.92
C PRO A 207 30.82 -0.83 10.07
N GLU A 208 30.51 -2.12 10.21
CA GLU A 208 31.53 -3.18 10.26
C GLU A 208 32.20 -3.42 8.91
N MET A 209 31.45 -3.22 7.82
CA MET A 209 31.94 -3.39 6.47
C MET A 209 32.36 -2.07 5.86
N GLU A 210 33.14 -2.13 4.76
CA GLU A 210 33.50 -0.97 3.96
C GLU A 210 32.26 -0.12 3.64
N ILE A 211 32.41 1.20 3.78
CA ILE A 211 31.34 2.16 3.52
C ILE A 211 31.16 2.30 2.01
N VAL A 212 29.97 1.90 1.54
CA VAL A 212 29.55 2.00 0.15
C VAL A 212 28.43 3.03 -0.07
N ASP A 213 27.83 3.54 1.02
CA ASP A 213 26.86 4.64 0.96
C ASP A 213 27.61 5.94 0.58
N PRO A 214 27.37 6.53 -0.61
CA PRO A 214 28.06 7.74 -1.06
C PRO A 214 27.69 8.98 -0.25
N ARG A 215 26.66 8.91 0.58
CA ARG A 215 26.19 10.03 1.42
C ARG A 215 26.59 9.89 2.88
N TYR A 216 27.21 8.79 3.28
CA TYR A 216 27.51 8.51 4.67
C TYR A 216 28.31 9.63 5.34
N GLU A 217 29.46 10.00 4.77
CA GLU A 217 30.32 11.06 5.31
C GLU A 217 29.66 12.44 5.17
N LEU A 218 28.90 12.67 4.10
CA LEU A 218 28.19 13.93 3.89
C LEU A 218 27.14 14.20 4.98
N VAL A 219 26.43 13.15 5.45
CA VAL A 219 25.50 13.29 6.57
C VAL A 219 26.25 13.65 7.85
N ILE A 220 27.37 13.01 8.12
CA ILE A 220 28.22 13.33 9.30
C ILE A 220 28.66 14.78 9.28
N GLU A 221 29.15 15.26 8.13
CA GLU A 221 29.73 16.59 8.01
C GLU A 221 28.68 17.71 8.00
N LYS A 222 27.54 17.50 7.34
CA LYS A 222 26.59 18.58 7.03
C LYS A 222 25.24 18.46 7.74
N ARG A 223 24.93 17.33 8.38
CA ARG A 223 23.62 17.05 8.94
C ARG A 223 23.69 16.54 10.40
N SER A 224 24.36 17.33 11.24
CA SER A 224 24.43 17.04 12.69
C SER A 224 23.06 16.96 13.37
N ASP A 225 22.01 17.53 12.74
CA ASP A 225 20.62 17.46 13.18
C ASP A 225 20.00 16.07 13.05
N ILE A 226 20.57 15.21 12.20
CA ILE A 226 20.09 13.83 12.00
C ILE A 226 21.14 12.78 12.31
N TYR A 227 22.42 13.11 12.34
CA TYR A 227 23.51 12.16 12.59
C TYR A 227 23.41 11.51 13.96
N GLY A 228 23.13 10.21 13.99
CA GLY A 228 23.08 9.40 15.18
C GLY A 228 21.89 9.66 16.12
N VAL A 229 20.90 10.48 15.73
CA VAL A 229 19.83 10.93 16.64
C VAL A 229 18.50 10.17 16.49
N VAL A 230 18.25 9.57 15.34
CA VAL A 230 16.99 8.87 15.06
C VAL A 230 17.00 7.48 15.70
N LYS A 231 16.07 7.17 16.59
CA LYS A 231 16.05 5.89 17.32
C LYS A 231 14.91 4.97 16.90
N THR A 232 13.82 5.52 16.39
CA THR A 232 12.61 4.79 16.00
C THR A 232 12.31 4.99 14.52
N TRP A 233 11.53 4.10 13.94
CA TRP A 233 11.09 4.23 12.54
C TRP A 233 10.24 5.48 12.33
N THR A 234 9.38 5.83 13.27
CA THR A 234 8.59 7.09 13.23
C THR A 234 9.47 8.34 13.38
N GLY A 235 10.64 8.20 13.99
CA GLY A 235 11.65 9.25 14.09
C GLY A 235 12.26 9.65 12.73
N LEU A 236 12.04 8.88 11.66
CA LEU A 236 12.41 9.22 10.28
C LEU A 236 11.47 10.23 9.62
N ASN A 237 10.30 10.50 10.22
CA ASN A 237 9.33 11.47 9.70
C ASN A 237 9.99 12.85 9.53
N GLY A 238 9.82 13.45 8.35
CA GLY A 238 10.41 14.75 8.02
C GLY A 238 11.95 14.78 7.95
N LYS A 239 12.63 13.64 8.11
CA LYS A 239 14.10 13.54 8.03
C LYS A 239 14.56 12.67 6.86
N TRP A 240 13.93 11.51 6.68
CA TRP A 240 14.22 10.64 5.54
C TRP A 240 13.53 11.16 4.27
N ALA A 241 12.26 11.49 4.36
CA ALA A 241 11.46 12.09 3.30
C ALA A 241 10.86 13.42 3.78
N VAL A 242 10.89 14.46 2.95
CA VAL A 242 10.36 15.78 3.27
C VAL A 242 9.26 16.13 2.25
N PRO A 243 8.01 16.45 2.69
CA PRO A 243 7.55 16.65 4.08
C PRO A 243 7.33 15.37 4.91
N GLY A 244 7.12 14.21 4.32
CA GLY A 244 7.09 12.86 4.90
C GLY A 244 6.51 12.71 6.33
N THR A 245 5.40 13.37 6.65
CA THR A 245 4.84 13.46 8.02
C THR A 245 4.52 12.10 8.64
N TYR A 246 4.10 11.13 7.83
CA TYR A 246 3.72 9.79 8.26
C TYR A 246 4.61 8.70 7.66
N TYR A 247 5.81 9.05 7.22
CA TYR A 247 6.71 8.15 6.53
C TYR A 247 7.01 6.87 7.31
N GLY A 248 7.39 7.01 8.58
CA GLY A 248 7.71 5.88 9.44
C GLY A 248 6.49 4.99 9.72
N GLN A 249 5.31 5.59 9.91
CA GLN A 249 4.06 4.86 10.09
C GLN A 249 3.72 4.02 8.85
N ASP A 250 3.92 4.56 7.65
CA ASP A 250 3.69 3.84 6.40
C ASP A 250 4.62 2.61 6.29
N VAL A 251 5.91 2.78 6.58
CA VAL A 251 6.88 1.67 6.61
C VAL A 251 6.46 0.60 7.63
N LEU A 252 6.07 1.02 8.83
CA LEU A 252 5.61 0.10 9.88
C LEU A 252 4.28 -0.59 9.52
N ASN A 253 3.40 0.07 8.79
CA ASN A 253 2.18 -0.56 8.28
C ASN A 253 2.51 -1.66 7.25
N LEU A 254 3.48 -1.45 6.37
CA LEU A 254 3.97 -2.50 5.47
C LEU A 254 4.56 -3.69 6.26
N TRP A 255 5.38 -3.41 7.26
CA TRP A 255 5.95 -4.44 8.12
C TRP A 255 4.87 -5.26 8.86
N ARG A 256 3.81 -4.63 9.37
CA ARG A 256 2.68 -5.35 9.96
C ARG A 256 2.02 -6.29 8.96
N GLN A 257 1.82 -5.85 7.72
CA GLN A 257 1.26 -6.66 6.64
C GLN A 257 2.21 -7.80 6.20
N ALA A 258 3.53 -7.58 6.27
CA ALA A 258 4.51 -8.63 5.98
C ALA A 258 4.48 -9.77 7.02
N LYS A 259 4.13 -9.45 8.26
CA LYS A 259 3.99 -10.45 9.35
C LYS A 259 2.66 -11.21 9.34
N VAL A 260 1.77 -10.92 8.40
CA VAL A 260 0.52 -11.67 8.28
C VAL A 260 0.84 -13.16 8.06
N PRO A 261 0.21 -14.07 8.81
CA PRO A 261 0.35 -15.49 8.56
C PRO A 261 0.01 -15.85 7.12
N ASP A 262 0.84 -16.64 6.49
CA ASP A 262 0.77 -16.99 5.07
C ASP A 262 -0.03 -18.29 4.78
N GLY A 263 -0.74 -18.81 5.78
CA GLY A 263 -1.49 -20.07 5.66
C GLY A 263 -0.63 -21.32 5.58
N SER A 264 0.70 -21.20 5.67
CA SER A 264 1.59 -22.36 5.69
C SER A 264 1.37 -23.20 6.96
N PRO A 265 1.70 -24.51 6.93
CA PRO A 265 1.62 -25.35 8.13
C PRO A 265 2.41 -24.79 9.31
N THR A 266 3.53 -24.12 9.06
CA THR A 266 4.34 -23.47 10.10
C THR A 266 3.62 -22.26 10.70
N SER A 267 3.02 -21.40 9.88
CA SER A 267 2.20 -20.29 10.36
C SER A 267 1.02 -20.76 11.20
N LEU A 268 0.31 -21.79 10.74
CA LEU A 268 -0.81 -22.39 11.48
C LEU A 268 -0.36 -22.99 12.81
N LEU A 269 0.80 -23.67 12.82
CA LEU A 269 1.37 -24.23 14.05
C LEU A 269 1.72 -23.13 15.04
N ASN A 270 2.44 -22.11 14.61
CA ASN A 270 2.83 -20.98 15.46
C ASN A 270 1.63 -20.22 16.02
N ALA A 271 0.62 -19.96 15.20
CA ALA A 271 -0.61 -19.31 15.63
C ALA A 271 -1.41 -20.19 16.62
N SER A 272 -1.44 -21.52 16.40
CA SER A 272 -2.08 -22.47 17.31
C SER A 272 -1.37 -22.54 18.65
N GLU A 273 -0.04 -22.49 18.66
CA GLU A 273 0.76 -22.44 19.86
C GLU A 273 0.53 -21.12 20.63
N ALA A 274 0.36 -19.99 19.93
CA ALA A 274 0.02 -18.71 20.56
C ALA A 274 -1.33 -18.79 21.30
N VAL A 275 -2.36 -19.37 20.69
CA VAL A 275 -3.65 -19.60 21.33
C VAL A 275 -3.53 -20.54 22.54
N ARG A 276 -2.71 -21.60 22.45
CA ARG A 276 -2.47 -22.50 23.57
C ARG A 276 -1.81 -21.83 24.76
N ARG A 277 -0.88 -20.88 24.50
CA ARG A 277 -0.18 -20.13 25.55
C ARG A 277 -1.01 -19.03 26.20
N ALA A 278 -1.90 -18.42 25.42
CA ALA A 278 -2.75 -17.32 25.86
C ALA A 278 -4.20 -17.53 25.39
N PRO A 279 -4.95 -18.46 26.02
CA PRO A 279 -6.29 -18.82 25.60
C PRO A 279 -7.34 -17.69 25.79
N ASP A 280 -7.02 -16.67 26.59
CA ASP A 280 -7.87 -15.51 26.83
C ASP A 280 -7.44 -14.27 26.03
N ASP A 281 -6.43 -14.39 25.13
CA ASP A 281 -5.99 -13.31 24.27
C ASP A 281 -6.77 -13.34 22.94
N PRO A 282 -7.68 -12.37 22.69
CA PRO A 282 -8.44 -12.32 21.45
C PRO A 282 -7.53 -12.19 20.21
N ASN A 283 -6.39 -11.52 20.34
CA ASN A 283 -5.43 -11.34 19.26
C ASN A 283 -4.76 -12.66 18.84
N ALA A 284 -4.61 -13.61 19.74
CA ALA A 284 -4.08 -14.93 19.40
C ALA A 284 -5.05 -15.68 18.48
N TYR A 285 -6.35 -15.59 18.73
CA TYR A 285 -7.39 -16.18 17.89
C TYR A 285 -7.45 -15.47 16.53
N ILE A 286 -7.42 -14.13 16.49
CA ILE A 286 -7.42 -13.39 15.23
C ILE A 286 -6.22 -13.80 14.36
N ARG A 287 -5.02 -13.91 14.91
CA ARG A 287 -3.84 -14.36 14.16
C ARG A 287 -4.01 -15.78 13.60
N ARG A 288 -4.63 -16.69 14.36
CA ARG A 288 -4.90 -18.05 13.87
C ARG A 288 -6.01 -18.06 12.82
N ALA A 289 -7.04 -17.24 12.98
CA ALA A 289 -8.08 -17.06 11.98
C ALA A 289 -7.50 -16.55 10.65
N VAL A 290 -6.63 -15.56 10.69
CA VAL A 290 -5.91 -15.06 9.51
C VAL A 290 -5.09 -16.17 8.84
N ALA A 291 -4.33 -16.96 9.61
CA ALA A 291 -3.57 -18.09 9.07
C ALA A 291 -4.49 -19.13 8.40
N ARG A 292 -5.64 -19.39 9.00
CA ARG A 292 -6.66 -20.29 8.45
C ARG A 292 -7.32 -19.74 7.20
N PHE A 293 -7.59 -18.44 7.16
CA PHE A 293 -8.10 -17.78 5.96
C PHE A 293 -7.17 -18.01 4.75
N TYR A 294 -5.87 -17.73 4.91
CA TYR A 294 -4.90 -17.95 3.84
C TYR A 294 -4.65 -19.44 3.52
N ALA A 295 -4.91 -20.33 4.47
CA ALA A 295 -4.91 -21.78 4.22
C ALA A 295 -6.19 -22.27 3.52
N GLY A 296 -7.18 -21.40 3.30
CA GLY A 296 -8.49 -21.75 2.75
C GLY A 296 -9.42 -22.46 3.73
N GLU A 297 -9.07 -22.46 5.04
CA GLU A 297 -9.88 -23.09 6.10
C GLU A 297 -10.94 -22.10 6.67
N LEU A 298 -11.79 -21.54 5.78
CA LEU A 298 -12.67 -20.41 6.09
C LEU A 298 -13.62 -20.70 7.28
N ASP A 299 -14.23 -21.88 7.33
CA ASP A 299 -15.13 -22.22 8.45
C ASP A 299 -14.40 -22.21 9.80
N ARG A 300 -13.16 -22.69 9.83
CA ARG A 300 -12.34 -22.67 11.03
C ARG A 300 -11.84 -21.28 11.39
N ALA A 301 -11.58 -20.44 10.38
CA ALA A 301 -11.24 -19.03 10.60
C ALA A 301 -12.41 -18.30 11.27
N ILE A 302 -13.63 -18.53 10.80
CA ILE A 302 -14.85 -17.96 11.41
C ILE A 302 -14.97 -18.34 12.88
N LEU A 303 -14.74 -19.61 13.24
CA LEU A 303 -14.79 -20.06 14.64
C LEU A 303 -13.76 -19.35 15.53
N ASP A 304 -12.59 -19.04 14.98
CA ASP A 304 -11.59 -18.28 15.72
C ASP A 304 -11.99 -16.80 15.86
N TYR A 305 -12.56 -16.19 14.82
CA TYR A 305 -13.11 -14.83 14.94
C TYR A 305 -14.29 -14.78 15.92
N ASP A 306 -15.17 -15.80 15.92
CA ASP A 306 -16.24 -15.90 16.90
C ASP A 306 -15.69 -15.86 18.33
N LYS A 307 -14.61 -16.64 18.58
CA LYS A 307 -13.98 -16.66 19.90
C LYS A 307 -13.28 -15.34 20.24
N ALA A 308 -12.64 -14.71 19.27
CA ALA A 308 -12.02 -13.41 19.47
C ALA A 308 -13.07 -12.33 19.83
N ILE A 309 -14.20 -12.32 19.11
CA ILE A 309 -15.32 -11.39 19.36
C ILE A 309 -15.98 -11.66 20.71
N GLU A 310 -16.15 -12.94 21.11
CA GLU A 310 -16.64 -13.30 22.45
C GLU A 310 -15.75 -12.74 23.55
N LEU A 311 -14.42 -12.83 23.38
CA LEU A 311 -13.46 -12.36 24.36
C LEU A 311 -13.39 -10.83 24.39
N SER A 312 -13.33 -10.19 23.22
CA SER A 312 -13.26 -8.73 23.09
C SER A 312 -13.76 -8.31 21.71
N PRO A 313 -14.99 -7.79 21.59
CA PRO A 313 -15.50 -7.28 20.32
C PRO A 313 -14.60 -6.15 19.77
N SER A 314 -14.19 -6.26 18.52
CA SER A 314 -13.41 -5.23 17.82
C SER A 314 -13.90 -5.07 16.38
N ALA A 315 -13.73 -3.86 15.82
CA ALA A 315 -14.14 -3.57 14.45
C ALA A 315 -13.36 -4.45 13.45
N GLU A 316 -12.08 -4.68 13.72
CA GLU A 316 -11.23 -5.52 12.89
C GLU A 316 -11.68 -6.98 12.89
N ALA A 317 -12.07 -7.53 14.05
CA ALA A 317 -12.51 -8.92 14.12
C ALA A 317 -13.84 -9.15 13.37
N TYR A 318 -14.78 -8.20 13.45
CA TYR A 318 -16.01 -8.25 12.67
C TYR A 318 -15.73 -8.07 11.17
N LEU A 319 -14.88 -7.11 10.78
CA LEU A 319 -14.45 -6.89 9.39
C LEU A 319 -13.88 -8.18 8.79
N ASP A 320 -12.95 -8.81 9.48
CA ASP A 320 -12.26 -10.01 8.99
C ASP A 320 -13.19 -11.21 8.91
N ARG A 321 -14.13 -11.35 9.86
CA ARG A 321 -15.16 -12.41 9.79
C ARG A 321 -16.12 -12.17 8.63
N ALA A 322 -16.50 -10.92 8.37
CA ALA A 322 -17.31 -10.56 7.22
C ALA A 322 -16.65 -10.95 5.90
N ILE A 323 -15.34 -10.74 5.78
CA ILE A 323 -14.55 -11.17 4.60
C ILE A 323 -14.61 -12.71 4.43
N CYS A 324 -14.55 -13.47 5.53
CA CYS A 324 -14.73 -14.92 5.45
C CYS A 324 -16.14 -15.31 4.97
N TYR A 325 -17.18 -14.63 5.47
CA TYR A 325 -18.57 -14.88 5.03
C TYR A 325 -18.77 -14.52 3.56
N GLU A 326 -18.18 -13.41 3.10
CA GLU A 326 -18.21 -13.01 1.70
C GLU A 326 -17.53 -14.07 0.81
N ALA A 327 -16.36 -14.58 1.21
CA ALA A 327 -15.66 -15.65 0.52
C ALA A 327 -16.46 -16.97 0.46
N LEU A 328 -17.35 -17.20 1.43
CA LEU A 328 -18.30 -18.31 1.46
C LEU A 328 -19.64 -17.98 0.77
N HIS A 329 -19.79 -16.78 0.17
CA HIS A 329 -21.03 -16.28 -0.41
C HIS A 329 -22.21 -16.13 0.56
N ASP A 330 -21.96 -16.05 1.87
CA ASP A 330 -22.97 -15.71 2.89
C ASP A 330 -23.05 -14.18 3.05
N LEU A 331 -23.60 -13.52 2.01
CA LEU A 331 -23.62 -12.06 1.92
C LEU A 331 -24.44 -11.41 3.05
N ALA A 332 -25.43 -12.12 3.56
CA ALA A 332 -26.27 -11.60 4.66
C ALA A 332 -25.47 -11.48 5.97
N LYS A 333 -24.66 -12.49 6.29
CA LYS A 333 -23.78 -12.43 7.47
C LYS A 333 -22.66 -11.44 7.28
N ALA A 334 -22.09 -11.36 6.07
CA ALA A 334 -21.06 -10.37 5.74
C ALA A 334 -21.59 -8.93 5.95
N GLU A 335 -22.80 -8.60 5.46
CA GLU A 335 -23.44 -7.29 5.67
C GLU A 335 -23.64 -6.97 7.16
N ALA A 336 -24.10 -7.96 7.93
CA ALA A 336 -24.32 -7.81 9.37
C ALA A 336 -22.99 -7.48 10.10
N ASP A 337 -21.92 -8.20 9.76
CA ASP A 337 -20.62 -8.01 10.38
C ASP A 337 -19.94 -6.70 9.94
N TYR A 338 -20.02 -6.30 8.67
CA TYR A 338 -19.56 -4.97 8.26
C TYR A 338 -20.32 -3.85 8.98
N THR A 339 -21.61 -4.03 9.20
CA THR A 339 -22.43 -3.07 9.96
C THR A 339 -22.00 -3.02 11.42
N ALA A 340 -21.67 -4.15 12.04
CA ALA A 340 -21.16 -4.21 13.40
C ALA A 340 -19.76 -3.55 13.49
N ALA A 341 -18.87 -3.78 12.52
CA ALA A 341 -17.57 -3.15 12.44
C ALA A 341 -17.69 -1.62 12.36
N ILE A 342 -18.58 -1.10 11.50
CA ILE A 342 -18.86 0.33 11.37
C ILE A 342 -19.41 0.93 12.67
N ALA A 343 -20.25 0.19 13.37
CA ALA A 343 -20.81 0.67 14.64
C ALA A 343 -19.76 0.78 15.75
N LEU A 344 -18.74 -0.09 15.73
CA LEU A 344 -17.64 -0.08 16.69
C LEU A 344 -16.58 0.96 16.34
N ASP A 345 -16.20 1.08 15.07
CA ASP A 345 -15.25 2.11 14.60
C ASP A 345 -15.72 2.72 13.27
N PRO A 346 -16.50 3.81 13.31
CA PRO A 346 -16.96 4.48 12.10
C PRO A 346 -15.84 5.20 11.32
N MET A 347 -14.64 5.31 11.91
CA MET A 347 -13.47 5.90 11.26
C MET A 347 -12.61 4.87 10.52
N LEU A 348 -12.91 3.61 10.61
CA LEU A 348 -12.27 2.55 9.81
C LEU A 348 -12.87 2.58 8.39
N PRO A 349 -12.08 2.91 7.32
CA PRO A 349 -12.65 3.09 5.98
C PRO A 349 -13.15 1.77 5.37
N GLN A 350 -12.44 0.69 5.64
CA GLN A 350 -12.57 -0.60 4.99
C GLN A 350 -13.98 -1.23 5.05
N PRO A 351 -14.66 -1.26 6.21
CA PRO A 351 -16.01 -1.81 6.28
C PRO A 351 -17.03 -1.04 5.42
N TRP A 352 -16.84 0.28 5.27
CA TRP A 352 -17.67 1.10 4.39
C TRP A 352 -17.48 0.70 2.92
N LEU A 353 -16.22 0.56 2.48
CA LEU A 353 -15.89 0.13 1.13
C LEU A 353 -16.50 -1.24 0.82
N ASN A 354 -16.27 -2.22 1.69
CA ASN A 354 -16.71 -3.60 1.48
C ASN A 354 -18.25 -3.73 1.50
N ARG A 355 -18.90 -3.04 2.43
CA ARG A 355 -20.38 -3.06 2.47
C ARG A 355 -20.98 -2.36 1.26
N GLY A 356 -20.36 -1.26 0.79
CA GLY A 356 -20.72 -0.60 -0.46
C GLY A 356 -20.63 -1.55 -1.66
N GLN A 357 -19.59 -2.36 -1.74
CA GLN A 357 -19.44 -3.38 -2.78
C GLN A 357 -20.55 -4.46 -2.68
N LEU A 358 -20.86 -4.93 -1.46
CA LEU A 358 -22.00 -5.84 -1.25
C LEU A 358 -23.33 -5.23 -1.71
N TYR A 359 -23.54 -3.95 -1.47
CA TYR A 359 -24.76 -3.26 -1.91
C TYR A 359 -24.84 -3.14 -3.44
N LEU A 360 -23.70 -2.92 -4.13
CA LEU A 360 -23.68 -2.99 -5.60
C LEU A 360 -24.12 -4.36 -6.11
N LEU A 361 -23.60 -5.44 -5.49
CA LEU A 361 -23.97 -6.81 -5.84
C LEU A 361 -25.44 -7.12 -5.63
N ALA A 362 -26.03 -6.50 -4.64
CA ALA A 362 -27.42 -6.67 -4.27
C ALA A 362 -28.36 -5.68 -4.99
N ASP A 363 -27.88 -4.97 -6.02
CA ASP A 363 -28.60 -3.92 -6.75
C ASP A 363 -29.15 -2.79 -5.85
N ARG A 364 -28.50 -2.58 -4.70
CA ARG A 364 -28.83 -1.54 -3.72
C ARG A 364 -27.97 -0.28 -3.94
N TRP A 365 -28.06 0.27 -5.15
CA TRP A 365 -27.11 1.26 -5.66
C TRP A 365 -27.01 2.54 -4.82
N GLN A 366 -28.15 3.06 -4.32
CA GLN A 366 -28.14 4.25 -3.49
C GLN A 366 -27.46 4.01 -2.12
N SER A 367 -27.62 2.82 -1.56
CA SER A 367 -26.91 2.43 -0.33
C SER A 367 -25.43 2.28 -0.57
N ALA A 368 -25.04 1.71 -1.73
CA ALA A 368 -23.65 1.60 -2.15
C ALA A 368 -22.98 2.98 -2.26
N ILE A 369 -23.63 3.93 -2.94
CA ILE A 369 -23.11 5.31 -3.08
C ILE A 369 -22.90 5.90 -1.69
N SER A 370 -23.87 5.79 -0.78
CA SER A 370 -23.75 6.34 0.57
C SER A 370 -22.54 5.78 1.34
N ASP A 371 -22.28 4.49 1.25
CA ASP A 371 -21.15 3.85 1.91
C ASP A 371 -19.82 4.26 1.26
N PHE A 372 -19.74 4.31 -0.06
CA PHE A 372 -18.54 4.79 -0.76
C PHE A 372 -18.25 6.27 -0.49
N GLU A 373 -19.26 7.13 -0.38
CA GLU A 373 -19.09 8.53 0.01
C GLU A 373 -18.51 8.65 1.42
N ARG A 374 -18.93 7.78 2.34
CA ARG A 374 -18.36 7.73 3.70
C ARG A 374 -16.91 7.26 3.66
N GLU A 375 -16.61 6.26 2.86
CA GLU A 375 -15.22 5.81 2.66
C GLU A 375 -14.37 6.93 2.05
N LEU A 376 -14.84 7.63 1.00
CA LEU A 376 -14.13 8.76 0.41
C LEU A 376 -13.93 9.94 1.38
N ALA A 377 -14.82 10.15 2.32
CA ALA A 377 -14.64 11.16 3.36
C ALA A 377 -13.47 10.80 4.31
N LEU A 378 -13.16 9.51 4.46
CA LEU A 378 -12.06 8.99 5.27
C LEU A 378 -10.78 8.81 4.45
N SER A 379 -10.92 8.43 3.17
CA SER A 379 -9.86 8.12 2.22
C SER A 379 -10.11 8.84 0.88
N PRO A 380 -9.85 10.14 0.76
CA PRO A 380 -10.25 10.94 -0.41
C PRO A 380 -9.65 10.48 -1.75
N GLN A 381 -8.57 9.69 -1.71
CA GLN A 381 -7.87 9.17 -2.89
C GLN A 381 -8.25 7.71 -3.22
N SER A 382 -9.35 7.20 -2.67
CA SER A 382 -9.81 5.85 -2.93
C SER A 382 -10.37 5.73 -4.34
N ALA A 383 -9.60 5.14 -5.25
CA ALA A 383 -10.02 4.83 -6.60
C ALA A 383 -11.18 3.80 -6.60
N ASP A 384 -11.10 2.79 -5.73
CA ASP A 384 -12.09 1.71 -5.66
C ASP A 384 -13.49 2.24 -5.28
N ALA A 385 -13.56 3.12 -4.28
CA ALA A 385 -14.84 3.74 -3.90
C ALA A 385 -15.38 4.64 -5.03
N ARG A 386 -14.52 5.41 -5.67
CA ARG A 386 -14.92 6.28 -6.78
C ARG A 386 -15.43 5.47 -7.98
N VAL A 387 -14.75 4.40 -8.34
CA VAL A 387 -15.21 3.45 -9.39
C VAL A 387 -16.55 2.84 -8.99
N GLY A 388 -16.71 2.43 -7.72
CA GLY A 388 -17.97 1.88 -7.21
C GLY A 388 -19.14 2.86 -7.36
N ILE A 389 -18.93 4.15 -7.06
CA ILE A 389 -19.95 5.20 -7.27
C ILE A 389 -20.29 5.34 -8.75
N GLY A 390 -19.28 5.37 -9.63
CA GLY A 390 -19.49 5.47 -11.06
C GLY A 390 -20.32 4.31 -11.62
N ILE A 391 -20.09 3.08 -11.13
CA ILE A 391 -20.88 1.90 -11.51
C ILE A 391 -22.33 2.04 -11.01
N ALA A 392 -22.52 2.47 -9.77
CA ALA A 392 -23.84 2.69 -9.22
C ALA A 392 -24.64 3.74 -10.03
N HIS A 393 -24.02 4.85 -10.39
CA HIS A 393 -24.62 5.87 -11.27
C HIS A 393 -25.00 5.29 -12.64
N ALA A 394 -24.08 4.52 -13.26
CA ALA A 394 -24.36 3.88 -14.55
C ALA A 394 -25.55 2.89 -14.48
N LYS A 395 -25.65 2.12 -13.39
CA LYS A 395 -26.77 1.21 -13.12
C LYS A 395 -28.09 1.94 -12.93
N MET A 396 -28.05 3.12 -12.34
CA MET A 396 -29.21 3.99 -12.17
C MET A 396 -29.58 4.75 -13.46
N GLY A 397 -28.77 4.64 -14.51
CA GLY A 397 -28.96 5.33 -15.78
C GLY A 397 -28.41 6.76 -15.82
N ASP A 398 -27.72 7.20 -14.79
CA ASP A 398 -27.03 8.49 -14.75
C ASP A 398 -25.63 8.35 -15.33
N TYR A 399 -25.58 8.28 -16.66
CA TYR A 399 -24.31 8.05 -17.38
C TYR A 399 -23.36 9.25 -17.33
N GLU A 400 -23.90 10.46 -17.15
CA GLU A 400 -23.07 11.65 -17.03
C GLU A 400 -22.32 11.66 -15.69
N ALA A 401 -23.00 11.34 -14.58
CA ALA A 401 -22.38 11.21 -13.29
C ALA A 401 -21.36 10.07 -13.29
N ALA A 402 -21.71 8.91 -13.84
CA ALA A 402 -20.80 7.76 -13.95
C ALA A 402 -19.50 8.13 -14.71
N TRP A 403 -19.64 8.84 -15.83
CA TRP A 403 -18.48 9.28 -16.60
C TRP A 403 -17.57 10.21 -15.79
N LYS A 404 -18.15 11.15 -15.05
CA LYS A 404 -17.39 12.07 -14.18
C LYS A 404 -16.62 11.32 -13.11
N ASP A 405 -17.24 10.32 -12.47
CA ASP A 405 -16.58 9.52 -11.44
C ASP A 405 -15.38 8.74 -12.00
N PHE A 406 -15.54 8.07 -13.16
CA PHE A 406 -14.42 7.37 -13.80
C PHE A 406 -13.32 8.33 -14.27
N PHE A 407 -13.69 9.53 -14.74
CA PHE A 407 -12.74 10.54 -15.17
C PHE A 407 -11.90 11.06 -13.99
N ILE A 408 -12.50 11.27 -12.83
CA ILE A 408 -11.77 11.66 -11.61
C ILE A 408 -10.70 10.64 -11.27
N VAL A 409 -10.99 9.34 -11.41
CA VAL A 409 -10.00 8.28 -11.13
C VAL A 409 -8.83 8.35 -12.10
N THR A 410 -9.09 8.51 -13.38
CA THR A 410 -8.04 8.44 -14.42
C THR A 410 -7.24 9.74 -14.55
N ASP A 411 -7.83 10.89 -14.27
CA ASP A 411 -7.22 12.21 -14.47
C ASP A 411 -6.73 12.86 -13.16
N GLU A 412 -7.54 12.82 -12.10
CA GLU A 412 -7.24 13.53 -10.85
C GLU A 412 -6.50 12.67 -9.83
N ILE A 413 -6.86 11.38 -9.72
CA ILE A 413 -6.20 10.44 -8.80
C ILE A 413 -4.91 9.92 -9.42
N HIS A 414 -4.74 10.05 -10.75
CA HIS A 414 -3.59 9.53 -11.51
C HIS A 414 -3.32 8.04 -11.25
N ASP A 415 -4.37 7.30 -10.95
CA ASP A 415 -4.31 5.86 -10.80
C ASP A 415 -4.56 5.25 -12.18
N ASN A 416 -3.60 4.47 -12.69
CA ASN A 416 -3.80 3.63 -13.86
C ASN A 416 -4.77 2.48 -13.53
N ASN A 417 -5.93 2.85 -12.96
CA ASN A 417 -6.97 1.91 -12.57
C ASN A 417 -7.62 1.33 -13.83
N GLU A 418 -7.28 0.07 -14.10
CA GLU A 418 -7.77 -0.65 -15.28
C GLU A 418 -9.31 -0.67 -15.34
N ALA A 419 -10.01 -0.68 -14.15
CA ALA A 419 -11.47 -0.63 -14.09
C ALA A 419 -12.02 0.69 -14.58
N ALA A 420 -11.46 1.78 -14.14
CA ALA A 420 -11.90 3.09 -14.56
C ALA A 420 -11.68 3.28 -16.08
N LEU A 421 -10.50 2.89 -16.57
CA LEU A 421 -10.17 2.95 -18.01
C LEU A 421 -11.09 2.07 -18.85
N GLU A 422 -11.34 0.83 -18.44
CA GLU A 422 -12.21 -0.09 -19.18
C GLU A 422 -13.66 0.37 -19.14
N ASN A 423 -14.15 0.88 -18.00
CA ASN A 423 -15.50 1.41 -17.90
C ASN A 423 -15.69 2.66 -18.76
N GLN A 424 -14.69 3.57 -18.82
CA GLN A 424 -14.72 4.68 -19.78
C GLN A 424 -14.77 4.18 -21.23
N ARG A 425 -13.96 3.18 -21.57
CA ARG A 425 -13.97 2.58 -22.91
C ARG A 425 -15.34 1.98 -23.26
N ILE A 426 -15.94 1.22 -22.36
CA ILE A 426 -17.27 0.62 -22.54
C ILE A 426 -18.32 1.72 -22.77
N MET A 427 -18.28 2.80 -22.00
CA MET A 427 -19.19 3.93 -22.17
C MET A 427 -18.99 4.63 -23.51
N MET A 428 -17.73 4.86 -23.91
CA MET A 428 -17.42 5.47 -25.21
C MET A 428 -17.86 4.61 -26.39
N ASP A 429 -17.65 3.29 -26.32
CA ASP A 429 -18.09 2.36 -27.35
C ASP A 429 -19.63 2.36 -27.49
N ALA A 430 -20.35 2.42 -26.36
CA ALA A 430 -21.80 2.53 -26.36
C ALA A 430 -22.28 3.84 -27.01
N VAL A 431 -21.61 4.97 -26.73
CA VAL A 431 -21.90 6.27 -27.36
C VAL A 431 -21.65 6.24 -28.86
N GLN A 432 -20.58 5.59 -29.30
CA GLN A 432 -20.21 5.51 -30.70
C GLN A 432 -21.00 4.43 -31.49
N GLY A 433 -21.90 3.72 -30.86
CA GLY A 433 -22.68 2.63 -31.45
C GLY A 433 -21.83 1.44 -31.87
N LYS A 434 -20.64 1.28 -31.35
CA LYS A 434 -19.78 0.11 -31.55
C LYS A 434 -20.31 -1.04 -30.68
N ARG A 435 -20.47 -2.22 -31.29
CA ARG A 435 -20.98 -3.44 -30.62
C ARG A 435 -19.85 -4.25 -30.01
#